data_d13fa1cd8cd0582ab96af10445464b01
#
_entry.id   d13fa1cd8cd0582ab96af10445464b01
#
_cell.length_a   1.000
_cell.length_b   1.000
_cell.length_c   1.000
_cell.angle_alpha   90.00
_cell.angle_beta   90.00
_cell.angle_gamma   90.00
#
_symmetry.space_group_name_H-M   'P 1'
#
loop_
_entity.id
_entity.type
_entity.pdbx_description
1 polymer ?
#
loop_
_entity_poly.entity_id
_entity_poly.type
_entity_poly.pdbx_seq_one_letter_code
_entity_poly.pdbx_strand_id
1 'polypeptide(L)'
;MSCRKINDKYAKEGYIIKEINLDDFPWRTDKMPNFPKDGNPDIIYKIFEECNINSITQQAIMQQYNELYIYNEASSEEREILAPQVKVVYSLLDLPDIYYPKFQPLMDEKEVWCLNERDLSVKLGTKLQWFGVNFDSYKKFVNKVSELCEEFNLREDDILLNPSNIGYHPVLGLRIIDYGLTNDNQLFDF
;
A
#
# COMPACT_ATOMS: atom_id res chain seq x y z
N MET A 1 1.77 12.83 -9.38
CA MET A 1 1.05 13.04 -8.11
C MET A 1 0.27 11.76 -7.85
N SER A 2 0.44 11.17 -6.68
CA SER A 2 -0.33 9.97 -6.32
C SER A 2 -1.75 10.39 -5.96
N CYS A 3 -2.75 9.74 -6.54
CA CYS A 3 -4.15 9.91 -6.14
C CYS A 3 -4.44 9.27 -4.77
N ARG A 4 -3.51 8.49 -4.23
CA ARG A 4 -3.55 8.01 -2.84
C ARG A 4 -2.88 9.04 -1.95
N LYS A 5 -3.57 9.39 -0.90
CA LYS A 5 -3.10 10.37 0.07
C LYS A 5 -2.91 9.72 1.44
N ILE A 6 -1.73 9.94 2.02
CA ILE A 6 -1.49 9.57 3.41
C ILE A 6 -1.92 10.76 4.26
N ASN A 7 -2.97 10.56 5.03
CA ASN A 7 -3.46 11.55 5.96
C ASN A 7 -2.90 11.24 7.35
N ASP A 8 -2.04 12.13 7.84
CA ASP A 8 -1.41 12.02 9.16
C ASP A 8 -2.16 12.78 10.26
N LYS A 9 -3.39 13.24 9.97
CA LYS A 9 -4.24 13.94 10.94
C LYS A 9 -4.29 13.23 12.30
N TYR A 10 -4.26 11.91 12.29
CA TYR A 10 -4.27 11.05 13.47
C TYR A 10 -2.88 10.55 13.88
N ALA A 11 -1.80 11.11 13.31
CA ALA A 11 -0.43 10.70 13.63
C ALA A 11 -0.08 10.85 15.12
N LYS A 12 -0.72 11.80 15.81
CA LYS A 12 -0.58 11.96 17.28
C LYS A 12 -1.17 10.80 18.07
N GLU A 13 -2.11 10.08 17.49
CA GLU A 13 -2.73 8.87 18.05
C GLU A 13 -1.99 7.59 17.63
N GLY A 14 -0.89 7.73 16.87
CA GLY A 14 -0.09 6.60 16.39
C GLY A 14 -0.63 5.93 15.11
N TYR A 15 -1.58 6.55 14.42
CA TYR A 15 -2.20 6.03 13.20
C TYR A 15 -1.98 6.96 12.02
N ILE A 16 -2.00 6.38 10.83
CA ILE A 16 -2.12 7.07 9.54
C ILE A 16 -3.32 6.53 8.79
N ILE A 17 -3.87 7.31 7.88
CA ILE A 17 -4.95 6.89 6.99
C ILE A 17 -4.43 6.91 5.56
N LYS A 18 -4.62 5.83 4.83
CA LYS A 18 -4.55 5.82 3.38
C LYS A 18 -5.95 6.06 2.83
N GLU A 19 -6.10 7.13 2.09
CA GLU A 19 -7.36 7.54 1.48
C GLU A 19 -7.16 7.86 0.00
N ILE A 20 -8.22 7.74 -0.80
CA ILE A 20 -8.24 8.24 -2.17
C ILE A 20 -8.54 9.73 -2.12
N ASN A 21 -7.70 10.54 -2.79
CA ASN A 21 -7.91 11.98 -2.85
C ASN A 21 -9.07 12.31 -3.81
N LEU A 22 -10.24 12.56 -3.26
CA LEU A 22 -11.44 12.88 -4.03
C LEU A 22 -11.35 14.24 -4.75
N ASP A 23 -10.43 15.12 -4.34
CA ASP A 23 -10.19 16.41 -5.00
C ASP A 23 -9.55 16.23 -6.39
N ASP A 24 -8.91 15.07 -6.63
CA ASP A 24 -8.36 14.70 -7.94
C ASP A 24 -9.43 14.21 -8.94
N PHE A 25 -10.70 14.20 -8.52
CA PHE A 25 -11.85 13.91 -9.38
C PHE A 25 -12.50 15.23 -9.87
N PRO A 26 -11.92 15.91 -10.88
CA PRO A 26 -12.39 17.23 -11.35
C PRO A 26 -13.79 17.19 -11.99
N TRP A 27 -14.25 15.99 -12.33
CA TRP A 27 -15.56 15.70 -12.94
C TRP A 27 -16.54 15.11 -11.93
N ARG A 28 -16.28 15.26 -10.64
CA ARG A 28 -17.22 14.87 -9.59
C ARG A 28 -18.55 15.58 -9.81
N THR A 29 -19.43 14.90 -10.51
CA THR A 29 -20.82 15.31 -10.65
C THR A 29 -21.60 14.66 -9.51
N ASP A 30 -22.70 15.30 -9.08
CA ASP A 30 -23.65 14.71 -8.11
C ASP A 30 -24.27 13.38 -8.59
N LYS A 31 -23.86 12.91 -9.77
CA LYS A 31 -24.33 11.70 -10.44
C LYS A 31 -23.30 10.57 -10.44
N MET A 32 -22.12 10.76 -9.87
CA MET A 32 -21.14 9.67 -9.80
C MET A 32 -21.67 8.57 -8.88
N PRO A 33 -21.75 7.32 -9.34
CA PRO A 33 -22.22 6.21 -8.51
C PRO A 33 -21.21 5.93 -7.39
N ASN A 34 -21.70 5.40 -6.27
CA ASN A 34 -20.83 4.89 -5.22
C ASN A 34 -20.11 3.63 -5.70
N PHE A 35 -18.88 3.44 -5.23
CA PHE A 35 -18.12 2.23 -5.45
C PHE A 35 -18.65 1.07 -4.60
N PRO A 36 -18.53 -0.19 -5.05
CA PRO A 36 -18.98 -1.35 -4.30
C PRO A 36 -18.08 -1.58 -3.07
N LYS A 37 -18.68 -1.67 -1.87
CA LYS A 37 -17.93 -1.93 -0.62
C LYS A 37 -17.30 -3.32 -0.57
N ASP A 38 -17.87 -4.27 -1.30
CA ASP A 38 -17.37 -5.63 -1.47
C ASP A 38 -16.24 -5.74 -2.49
N GLY A 39 -15.86 -4.65 -3.14
CA GLY A 39 -14.75 -4.64 -4.08
C GLY A 39 -15.03 -5.31 -5.43
N ASN A 40 -16.30 -5.59 -5.78
CA ASN A 40 -16.65 -6.30 -7.01
C ASN A 40 -16.01 -5.67 -8.26
N PRO A 41 -15.06 -6.37 -8.93
CA PRO A 41 -14.27 -5.81 -10.01
C PRO A 41 -15.11 -5.41 -11.21
N ASP A 42 -16.14 -6.18 -11.58
CA ASP A 42 -17.01 -5.88 -12.73
C ASP A 42 -17.71 -4.54 -12.55
N ILE A 43 -18.16 -4.24 -11.33
CA ILE A 43 -18.82 -2.97 -11.02
C ILE A 43 -17.79 -1.84 -11.01
N ILE A 44 -16.62 -2.07 -10.46
CA ILE A 44 -15.54 -1.05 -10.39
C ILE A 44 -15.07 -0.69 -11.81
N TYR A 45 -14.79 -1.66 -12.66
CA TYR A 45 -14.38 -1.41 -14.04
C TYR A 45 -15.46 -0.70 -14.85
N LYS A 46 -16.73 -1.07 -14.65
CA LYS A 46 -17.86 -0.37 -15.27
C LYS A 46 -17.92 1.10 -14.85
N ILE A 47 -17.70 1.41 -13.56
CA ILE A 47 -17.62 2.79 -13.08
C ILE A 47 -16.45 3.53 -13.74
N PHE A 48 -15.29 2.87 -13.88
CA PHE A 48 -14.13 3.47 -14.56
C PHE A 48 -14.44 3.89 -15.98
N GLU A 49 -15.15 3.05 -16.74
CA GLU A 49 -15.54 3.32 -18.12
C GLU A 49 -16.63 4.41 -18.20
N GLU A 50 -17.73 4.25 -17.47
CA GLU A 50 -18.88 5.15 -17.52
C GLU A 50 -18.54 6.57 -17.03
N CYS A 51 -17.65 6.68 -16.04
CA CYS A 51 -17.21 7.96 -15.49
C CYS A 51 -15.93 8.49 -16.15
N ASN A 52 -15.36 7.78 -17.11
CA ASN A 52 -14.12 8.14 -17.82
C ASN A 52 -12.98 8.49 -16.83
N ILE A 53 -12.78 7.62 -15.83
CA ILE A 53 -11.75 7.80 -14.80
C ILE A 53 -10.37 7.61 -15.41
N ASN A 54 -9.44 8.54 -15.17
CA ASN A 54 -8.10 8.43 -15.72
C ASN A 54 -7.31 7.27 -15.09
N SER A 55 -6.32 6.75 -15.81
CA SER A 55 -5.56 5.56 -15.43
C SER A 55 -4.84 5.68 -14.08
N ILE A 56 -4.36 6.86 -13.71
CA ILE A 56 -3.67 7.09 -12.43
C ILE A 56 -4.65 6.93 -11.27
N THR A 57 -5.85 7.49 -11.39
CA THR A 57 -6.90 7.36 -10.39
C THR A 57 -7.44 5.93 -10.32
N GLN A 58 -7.63 5.26 -11.49
CA GLN A 58 -7.99 3.84 -11.53
C GLN A 58 -6.98 3.00 -10.75
N GLN A 59 -5.68 3.18 -11.02
CA GLN A 59 -4.62 2.45 -10.32
C GLN A 59 -4.66 2.69 -8.81
N ALA A 60 -4.86 3.94 -8.37
CA ALA A 60 -4.95 4.26 -6.95
C ALA A 60 -6.13 3.57 -6.26
N ILE A 61 -7.29 3.53 -6.92
CA ILE A 61 -8.48 2.84 -6.42
C ILE A 61 -8.25 1.33 -6.37
N MET A 62 -7.69 0.74 -7.43
CA MET A 62 -7.37 -0.68 -7.47
C MET A 62 -6.39 -1.07 -6.35
N GLN A 63 -5.32 -0.30 -6.15
CA GLN A 63 -4.38 -0.55 -5.05
C GLN A 63 -5.08 -0.55 -3.68
N GLN A 64 -6.03 0.34 -3.46
CA GLN A 64 -6.74 0.44 -2.19
C GLN A 64 -7.60 -0.82 -1.93
N TYR A 65 -8.32 -1.29 -2.93
CA TYR A 65 -9.10 -2.53 -2.83
C TYR A 65 -8.20 -3.76 -2.72
N ASN A 66 -7.13 -3.83 -3.52
CA ASN A 66 -6.19 -4.95 -3.46
C ASN A 66 -5.52 -5.07 -2.08
N GLU A 67 -5.12 -3.96 -1.46
CA GLU A 67 -4.60 -3.99 -0.09
C GLU A 67 -5.61 -4.57 0.90
N LEU A 68 -6.89 -4.20 0.75
CA LEU A 68 -7.96 -4.72 1.59
C LEU A 68 -8.13 -6.23 1.39
N TYR A 69 -8.18 -6.68 0.14
CA TYR A 69 -8.28 -8.09 -0.22
C TYR A 69 -7.11 -8.90 0.32
N ILE A 70 -5.86 -8.52 -0.01
CA ILE A 70 -4.65 -9.22 0.40
C ILE A 70 -4.61 -9.38 1.91
N TYR A 71 -4.90 -8.32 2.67
CA TYR A 71 -4.88 -8.40 4.12
C TYR A 71 -5.94 -9.34 4.70
N ASN A 72 -7.11 -9.44 4.06
CA ASN A 72 -8.18 -10.33 4.50
C ASN A 72 -7.88 -11.79 4.16
N GLU A 73 -7.33 -12.07 2.98
CA GLU A 73 -7.02 -13.43 2.51
C GLU A 73 -5.70 -13.97 3.06
N ALA A 74 -4.73 -13.10 3.35
CA ALA A 74 -3.43 -13.51 3.87
C ALA A 74 -3.56 -14.35 5.14
N SER A 75 -2.76 -15.40 5.23
CA SER A 75 -2.61 -16.24 6.42
C SER A 75 -2.09 -15.44 7.63
N SER A 76 -2.13 -16.03 8.80
CA SER A 76 -1.58 -15.39 10.01
C SER A 76 -0.09 -15.10 9.89
N GLU A 77 0.67 -15.98 9.20
CA GLU A 77 2.12 -15.81 9.01
C GLU A 77 2.44 -14.68 8.01
N GLU A 78 1.65 -14.55 6.95
CA GLU A 78 1.79 -13.49 5.96
C GLU A 78 1.38 -12.13 6.52
N ARG A 79 0.35 -12.08 7.36
CA ARG A 79 -0.02 -10.84 8.08
C ARG A 79 1.09 -10.34 8.99
N GLU A 80 2.02 -11.20 9.42
CA GLU A 80 3.20 -10.77 10.18
C GLU A 80 4.17 -9.90 9.38
N ILE A 81 4.08 -9.87 8.06
CA ILE A 81 4.92 -9.00 7.23
C ILE A 81 4.15 -7.84 6.60
N LEU A 82 2.84 -7.80 6.74
CA LEU A 82 1.98 -6.72 6.27
C LEU A 82 1.72 -5.68 7.38
N ALA A 83 1.61 -4.41 6.99
CA ALA A 83 1.12 -3.39 7.91
C ALA A 83 -0.33 -3.72 8.29
N PRO A 84 -0.65 -3.89 9.58
CA PRO A 84 -1.97 -4.32 10.00
C PRO A 84 -3.01 -3.24 9.73
N GLN A 85 -4.12 -3.64 9.13
CA GLN A 85 -5.29 -2.77 8.93
C GLN A 85 -6.10 -2.71 10.21
N VAL A 86 -6.01 -1.60 10.92
CA VAL A 86 -6.66 -1.44 12.25
C VAL A 86 -8.15 -1.16 12.10
N LYS A 87 -8.52 -0.43 11.05
CA LYS A 87 -9.89 -0.02 10.78
C LYS A 87 -10.05 0.32 9.31
N VAL A 88 -11.21 0.00 8.76
CA VAL A 88 -11.63 0.46 7.44
C VAL A 88 -12.87 1.34 7.61
N VAL A 89 -12.88 2.49 6.97
CA VAL A 89 -14.02 3.41 6.90
C VAL A 89 -14.27 3.71 5.44
N TYR A 90 -15.52 3.89 5.06
CA TYR A 90 -15.85 4.21 3.68
C TYR A 90 -16.11 5.71 3.53
N SER A 91 -15.51 6.29 2.47
CA SER A 91 -15.66 7.69 2.09
C SER A 91 -17.07 8.00 1.56
N LEU A 92 -17.29 9.24 1.13
CA LEU A 92 -18.57 9.66 0.51
C LEU A 92 -18.92 8.90 -0.79
N LEU A 93 -17.93 8.31 -1.46
CA LEU A 93 -18.14 7.48 -2.66
C LEU A 93 -18.06 5.98 -2.33
N ASP A 94 -18.14 5.62 -1.07
CA ASP A 94 -17.96 4.25 -0.56
C ASP A 94 -16.59 3.63 -0.90
N LEU A 95 -15.57 4.46 -1.21
CA LEU A 95 -14.19 4.01 -1.34
C LEU A 95 -13.59 3.71 0.04
N PRO A 96 -12.84 2.61 0.19
CA PRO A 96 -12.25 2.25 1.47
C PRO A 96 -11.12 3.20 1.87
N ASP A 97 -11.22 3.79 3.05
CA ASP A 97 -10.15 4.50 3.74
C ASP A 97 -9.57 3.57 4.81
N ILE A 98 -8.30 3.23 4.70
CA ILE A 98 -7.68 2.20 5.53
C ILE A 98 -6.77 2.86 6.58
N TYR A 99 -6.99 2.52 7.84
CA TYR A 99 -6.19 2.98 8.97
C TYR A 99 -5.09 1.98 9.30
N TYR A 100 -3.86 2.47 9.37
CA TYR A 100 -2.67 1.70 9.71
C TYR A 100 -1.98 2.28 10.94
N PRO A 101 -1.26 1.49 11.75
CA PRO A 101 -0.28 2.03 12.68
C PRO A 101 0.76 2.83 11.92
N LYS A 102 1.31 3.86 12.56
CA LYS A 102 2.34 4.68 11.93
C LYS A 102 3.67 3.93 11.92
N PHE A 103 4.10 3.52 10.75
CA PHE A 103 5.44 2.98 10.51
C PHE A 103 6.41 4.11 10.12
N GLN A 104 7.66 3.93 10.46
CA GLN A 104 8.73 4.75 9.92
C GLN A 104 9.27 4.06 8.65
N PRO A 105 9.13 4.64 7.46
CA PRO A 105 9.68 4.06 6.25
C PRO A 105 11.18 3.84 6.38
N LEU A 106 11.71 2.77 5.80
CA LEU A 106 13.16 2.50 5.81
C LEU A 106 13.91 3.61 5.06
N MET A 107 13.30 4.16 4.02
CA MET A 107 13.84 5.28 3.27
C MET A 107 12.72 6.23 2.83
N ASP A 108 13.07 7.50 2.59
CA ASP A 108 12.16 8.43 1.95
C ASP A 108 12.08 8.12 0.45
N GLU A 109 10.89 8.18 -0.15
CA GLU A 109 10.67 7.89 -1.56
C GLU A 109 11.55 8.75 -2.48
N LYS A 110 11.71 10.04 -2.18
CA LYS A 110 12.58 10.94 -2.96
C LYS A 110 14.04 10.54 -2.88
N GLU A 111 14.49 10.00 -1.75
CA GLU A 111 15.85 9.50 -1.60
C GLU A 111 16.08 8.25 -2.44
N VAL A 112 15.11 7.32 -2.50
CA VAL A 112 15.22 6.10 -3.32
C VAL A 112 15.47 6.45 -4.79
N TRP A 113 14.71 7.38 -5.35
CA TRP A 113 14.85 7.79 -6.75
C TRP A 113 16.13 8.53 -7.09
N CYS A 114 16.85 9.06 -6.09
CA CYS A 114 18.10 9.82 -6.28
C CYS A 114 19.37 8.99 -6.12
N LEU A 115 19.26 7.74 -5.63
CA LEU A 115 20.41 6.89 -5.32
C LEU A 115 20.63 5.83 -6.41
N ASN A 116 21.91 5.51 -6.69
CA ASN A 116 22.24 4.30 -7.43
C ASN A 116 22.15 3.07 -6.50
N GLU A 117 22.13 1.86 -7.07
CA GLU A 117 21.97 0.61 -6.32
C GLU A 117 22.97 0.42 -5.18
N ARG A 118 24.22 0.83 -5.39
CA ARG A 118 25.27 0.70 -4.38
C ARG A 118 25.01 1.61 -3.18
N ASP A 119 24.71 2.87 -3.45
CA ASP A 119 24.46 3.87 -2.40
C ASP A 119 23.15 3.54 -1.66
N LEU A 120 22.15 3.05 -2.40
CA LEU A 120 20.90 2.54 -1.84
C LEU A 120 21.15 1.41 -0.85
N SER A 121 21.95 0.41 -1.25
CA SER A 121 22.29 -0.75 -0.41
C SER A 121 23.03 -0.34 0.86
N VAL A 122 24.01 0.57 0.75
CA VAL A 122 24.76 1.07 1.90
C VAL A 122 23.85 1.83 2.87
N LYS A 123 22.98 2.69 2.33
CA LYS A 123 22.06 3.49 3.14
C LYS A 123 21.00 2.60 3.82
N LEU A 124 20.47 1.63 3.10
CA LEU A 124 19.53 0.64 3.66
C LEU A 124 20.18 -0.14 4.80
N GLY A 125 21.42 -0.64 4.61
CA GLY A 125 22.17 -1.32 5.66
C GLY A 125 22.36 -0.46 6.92
N THR A 126 22.67 0.82 6.75
CA THR A 126 22.78 1.78 7.85
C THR A 126 21.46 1.98 8.58
N LYS A 127 20.36 2.11 7.85
CA LYS A 127 19.01 2.25 8.43
C LYS A 127 18.58 1.01 9.21
N LEU A 128 18.82 -0.19 8.66
CA LEU A 128 18.54 -1.45 9.36
C LEU A 128 19.29 -1.54 10.69
N GLN A 129 20.58 -1.20 10.69
CA GLN A 129 21.38 -1.14 11.91
C GLN A 129 20.82 -0.14 12.92
N TRP A 130 20.39 1.02 12.45
CA TRP A 130 19.80 2.04 13.33
C TRP A 130 18.50 1.56 14.01
N PHE A 131 17.71 0.77 13.29
CA PHE A 131 16.50 0.11 13.85
C PHE A 131 16.82 -1.15 14.66
N GLY A 132 18.07 -1.58 14.76
CA GLY A 132 18.47 -2.81 15.43
C GLY A 132 18.08 -4.09 14.68
N VAL A 133 17.80 -3.98 13.39
CA VAL A 133 17.48 -5.12 12.52
C VAL A 133 18.79 -5.71 11.98
N ASN A 134 19.09 -6.96 12.34
CA ASN A 134 20.23 -7.65 11.79
C ASN A 134 19.97 -8.19 10.37
N PHE A 135 21.05 -8.48 9.66
CA PHE A 135 20.98 -8.92 8.26
C PHE A 135 20.18 -10.23 8.06
N ASP A 136 20.33 -11.20 8.97
CA ASP A 136 19.61 -12.48 8.87
C ASP A 136 18.10 -12.30 9.03
N SER A 137 17.69 -11.43 9.95
CA SER A 137 16.28 -11.07 10.13
C SER A 137 15.72 -10.36 8.91
N TYR A 138 16.50 -9.44 8.32
CA TYR A 138 16.10 -8.77 7.09
C TYR A 138 15.99 -9.75 5.92
N LYS A 139 16.94 -10.65 5.77
CA LYS A 139 16.91 -11.69 4.72
C LYS A 139 15.67 -12.60 4.85
N LYS A 140 15.32 -13.00 6.07
CA LYS A 140 14.09 -13.77 6.31
C LYS A 140 12.84 -12.99 5.94
N PHE A 141 12.81 -11.70 6.27
CA PHE A 141 11.72 -10.81 5.86
C PHE A 141 11.61 -10.73 4.34
N VAL A 142 12.70 -10.51 3.62
CA VAL A 142 12.73 -10.46 2.14
C VAL A 142 12.20 -11.75 1.53
N ASN A 143 12.63 -12.93 2.03
CA ASN A 143 12.14 -14.21 1.52
C ASN A 143 10.61 -14.34 1.68
N LYS A 144 10.07 -13.98 2.85
CA LYS A 144 8.61 -13.98 3.07
C LYS A 144 7.88 -12.98 2.16
N VAL A 145 8.50 -11.84 1.85
CA VAL A 145 7.95 -10.86 0.90
C VAL A 145 7.88 -11.46 -0.50
N SER A 146 8.95 -12.14 -0.95
CA SER A 146 8.95 -12.80 -2.26
C SER A 146 7.86 -13.89 -2.35
N GLU A 147 7.71 -14.72 -1.32
CA GLU A 147 6.64 -15.73 -1.25
C GLU A 147 5.24 -15.09 -1.34
N LEU A 148 4.99 -14.02 -0.61
CA LEU A 148 3.74 -13.27 -0.67
C LEU A 148 3.50 -12.66 -2.07
N CYS A 149 4.54 -12.11 -2.69
CA CYS A 149 4.45 -11.54 -4.03
C CYS A 149 4.08 -12.58 -5.08
N GLU A 150 4.63 -13.79 -4.98
CA GLU A 150 4.26 -14.91 -5.85
C GLU A 150 2.79 -15.33 -5.64
N GLU A 151 2.34 -15.46 -4.39
CA GLU A 151 0.99 -15.90 -4.06
C GLU A 151 -0.08 -14.91 -4.54
N PHE A 152 0.13 -13.63 -4.32
CA PHE A 152 -0.82 -12.58 -4.68
C PHE A 152 -0.46 -11.84 -5.98
N ASN A 153 0.43 -12.38 -6.81
CA ASN A 153 0.85 -11.75 -8.06
C ASN A 153 1.21 -10.25 -7.89
N LEU A 154 1.91 -9.91 -6.79
CA LEU A 154 2.30 -8.54 -6.51
C LEU A 154 3.57 -8.14 -7.25
N ARG A 155 3.75 -6.85 -7.45
CA ARG A 155 4.98 -6.30 -8.01
C ARG A 155 6.09 -6.30 -6.96
N GLU A 156 6.90 -7.36 -6.99
CA GLU A 156 8.03 -7.54 -6.07
C GLU A 156 9.05 -6.40 -6.18
N ASP A 157 9.30 -5.90 -7.39
CA ASP A 157 10.19 -4.77 -7.64
C ASP A 157 9.70 -3.49 -6.97
N ASP A 158 8.39 -3.24 -6.93
CA ASP A 158 7.81 -2.08 -6.25
C ASP A 158 7.98 -2.16 -4.72
N ILE A 159 8.07 -3.36 -4.17
CA ILE A 159 8.23 -3.55 -2.73
C ILE A 159 9.71 -3.63 -2.35
N LEU A 160 10.48 -4.53 -2.97
CA LEU A 160 11.85 -4.83 -2.53
C LEU A 160 12.89 -3.84 -3.06
N LEU A 161 12.69 -3.29 -4.27
CA LEU A 161 13.57 -2.26 -4.82
C LEU A 161 13.18 -0.85 -4.40
N ASN A 162 12.02 -0.70 -3.75
CA ASN A 162 11.56 0.56 -3.20
C ASN A 162 11.42 0.49 -1.66
N PRO A 163 12.53 0.67 -0.91
CA PRO A 163 12.50 0.61 0.56
C PRO A 163 11.59 1.63 1.24
N SER A 164 11.01 2.58 0.50
CA SER A 164 9.97 3.47 1.03
C SER A 164 8.64 2.73 1.28
N ASN A 165 8.44 1.56 0.61
CA ASN A 165 7.26 0.70 0.80
C ASN A 165 7.44 -0.30 1.95
N ILE A 166 8.60 -0.27 2.63
CA ILE A 166 8.87 -1.06 3.83
C ILE A 166 9.04 -0.10 5.00
N GLY A 167 8.34 -0.37 6.09
CA GLY A 167 8.41 0.43 7.31
C GLY A 167 8.81 -0.38 8.53
N TYR A 168 9.37 0.31 9.51
CA TYR A 168 9.71 -0.24 10.83
C TYR A 168 8.80 0.33 11.91
N HIS A 169 8.33 -0.53 12.78
CA HIS A 169 7.59 -0.15 13.98
C HIS A 169 8.25 -0.80 15.22
N PRO A 170 8.46 -0.08 16.32
CA PRO A 170 9.20 -0.61 17.49
C PRO A 170 8.64 -1.89 18.08
N VAL A 171 7.32 -2.10 18.00
CA VAL A 171 6.63 -3.28 18.53
C VAL A 171 6.39 -4.35 17.46
N LEU A 172 6.05 -3.92 16.23
CA LEU A 172 5.64 -4.84 15.16
C LEU A 172 6.81 -5.28 14.26
N GLY A 173 7.97 -4.60 14.33
CA GLY A 173 9.12 -4.86 13.48
C GLY A 173 8.94 -4.34 12.05
N LEU A 174 9.57 -5.01 11.08
CA LEU A 174 9.46 -4.69 9.67
C LEU A 174 8.11 -5.11 9.11
N ARG A 175 7.52 -4.25 8.27
CA ARG A 175 6.26 -4.51 7.55
C ARG A 175 6.31 -3.88 6.16
N ILE A 176 5.63 -4.51 5.21
CA ILE A 176 5.28 -3.87 3.96
C ILE A 176 4.16 -2.87 4.26
N ILE A 177 4.36 -1.60 3.91
CA ILE A 177 3.41 -0.51 4.19
C ILE A 177 2.63 -0.06 2.97
N ASP A 178 3.01 -0.55 1.78
CA ASP A 178 2.30 -0.35 0.51
C ASP A 178 2.41 -1.63 -0.33
N TYR A 179 1.31 -2.37 -0.53
CA TYR A 179 1.32 -3.72 -1.11
C TYR A 179 0.14 -4.03 -2.05
N GLY A 180 -0.59 -3.01 -2.50
CA GLY A 180 -1.77 -3.20 -3.36
C GLY A 180 -1.50 -3.25 -4.86
N LEU A 181 -0.23 -3.15 -5.30
CA LEU A 181 0.11 -3.12 -6.72
C LEU A 181 0.41 -4.52 -7.26
N THR A 182 -0.43 -4.98 -8.19
CA THR A 182 -0.28 -6.27 -8.87
C THR A 182 0.52 -6.13 -10.18
N ASN A 183 1.11 -7.24 -10.66
CA ASN A 183 1.84 -7.26 -11.94
C ASN A 183 0.93 -6.90 -13.12
N ASP A 184 -0.33 -7.30 -13.07
CA ASP A 184 -1.30 -7.09 -14.14
C ASP A 184 -2.06 -5.76 -14.01
N ASN A 185 -1.81 -4.97 -12.97
CA ASN A 185 -2.59 -3.79 -12.60
C ASN A 185 -4.11 -4.09 -12.57
N GLN A 186 -4.49 -5.21 -11.99
CA GLN A 186 -5.87 -5.67 -11.92
C GLN A 186 -6.37 -5.72 -10.49
N LEU A 187 -7.69 -5.73 -10.33
CA LEU A 187 -8.36 -6.03 -9.09
C LEU A 187 -8.40 -7.55 -8.86
N PHE A 188 -8.30 -7.96 -7.60
CA PHE A 188 -8.63 -9.32 -7.21
C PHE A 188 -10.15 -9.55 -7.30
N ASP A 189 -10.52 -10.78 -7.59
CA ASP A 189 -11.90 -11.23 -7.52
C ASP A 189 -12.22 -11.53 -6.05
N PHE A 190 -13.10 -10.73 -5.45
CA PHE A 190 -13.50 -10.84 -4.04
C PHE A 190 -14.53 -11.94 -3.85
#